data_aebcaa37519b2aeb9423c99b8c08ffa1
#
_entry.id   aebcaa37519b2aeb9423c99b8c08ffa1
#
_cell.length_a   1.000
_cell.length_b   1.000
_cell.length_c   1.000
_cell.angle_alpha   90.00
_cell.angle_beta   90.00
_cell.angle_gamma   90.00
#
_symmetry.space_group_name_H-M   'P 1'
#
loop_
_entity.id
_entity.type
_entity.pdbx_description
1 polymer ?
#
loop_
_entity_poly.entity_id
_entity_poly.type
_entity_poly.pdbx_seq_one_letter_code
_entity_poly.pdbx_strand_id
1 'polypeptide(L)'
;NVAPKVKLGALPERLLAWYEGHARDLPWRVSPADRAAGIRPDPYRIWLSEVMLQQTTIPHGTRYFHRFVTRWPDVEALANSRDEEVMGAWAGLGYYARARNLLKCAREVVALGGFPQTGPELLKLPGIGPYTAGAIAAIAFNQQAAAVDGNVERVFARLLALKGEWQAEKKVIAKSVRTLVPAERPGEFAEALMDLGATVCTPTRPGCGICPLSELCRARAEGAPERYPVKPAKGVTRVRQG
;
A
#
# COMPACT_ATOMS: atom_id res chain seq x y z
N ASN A 1 -8.21 -9.20 32.88
CA ASN A 1 -8.07 -10.24 31.83
C ASN A 1 -7.21 -9.68 30.71
N VAL A 2 -5.92 -9.92 30.77
CA VAL A 2 -4.99 -9.62 29.66
C VAL A 2 -5.28 -10.66 28.58
N ALA A 3 -5.85 -10.22 27.46
CA ALA A 3 -6.04 -11.09 26.29
C ALA A 3 -4.69 -11.72 25.92
N PRO A 4 -4.64 -13.02 25.58
CA PRO A 4 -3.39 -13.67 25.24
C PRO A 4 -2.71 -12.93 24.08
N LYS A 5 -1.43 -12.57 24.26
CA LYS A 5 -0.64 -11.91 23.20
C LYS A 5 -0.60 -12.84 21.99
N VAL A 6 -1.14 -12.40 20.87
CA VAL A 6 -0.98 -13.12 19.59
C VAL A 6 0.50 -13.12 19.27
N LYS A 7 1.10 -14.29 19.17
CA LYS A 7 2.50 -14.42 18.75
C LYS A 7 2.54 -14.30 17.21
N LEU A 8 2.70 -13.08 16.73
CA LEU A 8 2.80 -12.79 15.28
C LEU A 8 4.21 -13.00 14.71
N GLY A 9 5.15 -13.54 15.49
CA GLY A 9 6.53 -13.71 15.05
C GLY A 9 6.72 -14.56 13.79
N ALA A 10 5.83 -15.53 13.56
CA ALA A 10 5.86 -16.37 12.35
C ALA A 10 5.14 -15.74 11.14
N LEU A 11 4.50 -14.56 11.31
CA LEU A 11 3.72 -13.94 10.24
C LEU A 11 4.57 -13.59 9.01
N PRO A 12 5.74 -12.94 9.14
CA PRO A 12 6.54 -12.59 7.96
C PRO A 12 6.95 -13.81 7.14
N GLU A 13 7.38 -14.87 7.76
CA GLU A 13 7.80 -16.10 7.08
C GLU A 13 6.62 -16.76 6.34
N ARG A 14 5.48 -16.93 7.02
CA ARG A 14 4.28 -17.52 6.41
C ARG A 14 3.75 -16.69 5.27
N LEU A 15 3.74 -15.38 5.42
CA LEU A 15 3.25 -14.47 4.40
C LEU A 15 4.15 -14.45 3.16
N LEU A 16 5.46 -14.41 3.34
CA LEU A 16 6.41 -14.44 2.23
C LEU A 16 6.40 -15.76 1.49
N ALA A 17 6.29 -16.89 2.20
CA ALA A 17 6.16 -18.22 1.57
C ALA A 17 4.89 -18.30 0.70
N TRP A 18 3.78 -17.76 1.18
CA TRP A 18 2.54 -17.68 0.40
C TRP A 18 2.71 -16.75 -0.82
N TYR A 19 3.36 -15.62 -0.65
CA TYR A 19 3.56 -14.61 -1.69
C TYR A 19 4.34 -15.16 -2.89
N GLU A 20 5.30 -16.02 -2.68
CA GLU A 20 6.11 -16.62 -3.74
C GLU A 20 5.28 -17.32 -4.80
N GLY A 21 4.15 -17.94 -4.41
CA GLY A 21 3.25 -18.62 -5.33
C GLY A 21 1.98 -17.84 -5.72
N HIS A 22 1.74 -16.68 -5.08
CA HIS A 22 0.46 -15.95 -5.19
C HIS A 22 0.61 -14.46 -5.49
N ALA A 23 1.84 -13.98 -5.72
CA ALA A 23 2.08 -12.59 -6.08
C ALA A 23 1.27 -12.18 -7.32
N ARG A 24 0.58 -11.04 -7.23
CA ARG A 24 -0.12 -10.49 -8.40
C ARG A 24 0.88 -10.04 -9.46
N ASP A 25 0.60 -10.36 -10.70
CA ASP A 25 1.34 -9.84 -11.85
C ASP A 25 0.78 -8.46 -12.21
N LEU A 26 1.50 -7.42 -11.80
CA LEU A 26 1.15 -6.02 -12.05
C LEU A 26 2.28 -5.32 -12.78
N PRO A 27 1.98 -4.39 -13.73
CA PRO A 27 3.00 -3.79 -14.62
C PRO A 27 4.16 -3.08 -13.94
N TRP A 28 3.95 -2.60 -12.71
CA TRP A 28 4.96 -1.90 -11.90
C TRP A 28 5.75 -2.83 -10.98
N ARG A 29 5.40 -4.12 -10.93
CA ARG A 29 6.02 -5.07 -10.01
C ARG A 29 7.12 -5.87 -10.66
N VAL A 30 8.07 -6.27 -9.84
CA VAL A 30 9.06 -7.30 -10.13
C VAL A 30 8.63 -8.56 -9.40
N SER A 31 8.54 -9.69 -10.11
CA SER A 31 8.12 -10.97 -9.53
C SER A 31 9.08 -11.44 -8.43
N PRO A 32 8.64 -12.29 -7.48
CA PRO A 32 9.54 -12.88 -6.49
C PRO A 32 10.75 -13.59 -7.11
N ALA A 33 10.56 -14.31 -8.22
CA ALA A 33 11.64 -14.99 -8.92
C ALA A 33 12.67 -14.01 -9.51
N ASP A 34 12.21 -12.94 -10.13
CA ASP A 34 13.08 -11.90 -10.70
C ASP A 34 13.80 -11.12 -9.62
N ARG A 35 13.15 -10.84 -8.49
CA ARG A 35 13.82 -10.23 -7.32
C ARG A 35 14.91 -11.14 -6.76
N ALA A 36 14.66 -12.44 -6.66
CA ALA A 36 15.65 -13.42 -6.24
C ALA A 36 16.85 -13.47 -7.21
N ALA A 37 16.62 -13.21 -8.50
CA ALA A 37 17.64 -13.08 -9.53
C ALA A 37 18.37 -11.71 -9.51
N GLY A 38 18.01 -10.80 -8.59
CA GLY A 38 18.67 -9.51 -8.41
C GLY A 38 18.04 -8.34 -9.16
N ILE A 39 16.90 -8.56 -9.85
CA ILE A 39 16.17 -7.47 -10.52
C ILE A 39 15.50 -6.60 -9.47
N ARG A 40 15.70 -5.29 -9.57
CA ARG A 40 15.13 -4.30 -8.65
C ARG A 40 13.94 -3.57 -9.29
N PRO A 41 12.88 -3.29 -8.52
CA PRO A 41 11.80 -2.43 -9.01
C PRO A 41 12.30 -1.02 -9.31
N ASP A 42 11.78 -0.42 -10.36
CA ASP A 42 12.05 0.97 -10.72
C ASP A 42 11.29 1.92 -9.78
N PRO A 43 11.97 2.80 -9.02
CA PRO A 43 11.33 3.76 -8.12
C PRO A 43 10.30 4.65 -8.82
N TYR A 44 10.56 5.06 -10.04
CA TYR A 44 9.64 5.87 -10.85
C TYR A 44 8.32 5.13 -11.09
N ARG A 45 8.39 3.87 -11.51
CA ARG A 45 7.21 3.05 -11.78
C ARG A 45 6.42 2.75 -10.51
N ILE A 46 7.09 2.46 -9.40
CA ILE A 46 6.44 2.25 -8.10
C ILE A 46 5.72 3.52 -7.64
N TRP A 47 6.40 4.66 -7.63
CA TRP A 47 5.82 5.94 -7.26
C TRP A 47 4.60 6.30 -8.12
N LEU A 48 4.74 6.19 -9.44
CA LEU A 48 3.67 6.50 -10.38
C LEU A 48 2.42 5.63 -10.14
N SER A 49 2.60 4.33 -9.93
CA SER A 49 1.52 3.41 -9.63
C SER A 49 0.81 3.75 -8.31
N GLU A 50 1.58 4.07 -7.27
CA GLU A 50 1.01 4.43 -5.95
C GLU A 50 0.17 5.70 -6.02
N VAL A 51 0.61 6.70 -6.78
CA VAL A 51 -0.17 7.93 -6.97
C VAL A 51 -1.44 7.67 -7.79
N MET A 52 -1.34 6.90 -8.88
CA MET A 52 -2.47 6.61 -9.77
C MET A 52 -3.54 5.71 -9.14
N LEU A 53 -3.14 4.83 -8.22
CA LEU A 53 -4.07 3.90 -7.56
C LEU A 53 -4.77 4.49 -6.35
N GLN A 54 -4.41 5.70 -5.92
CA GLN A 54 -5.17 6.41 -4.90
C GLN A 54 -6.60 6.65 -5.41
N GLN A 55 -7.60 6.11 -4.68
CA GLN A 55 -9.03 6.26 -4.98
C GLN A 55 -9.44 5.77 -6.39
N THR A 56 -8.72 4.80 -6.94
CA THR A 56 -8.93 4.26 -8.28
C THR A 56 -8.77 2.74 -8.26
N THR A 57 -9.56 2.04 -9.07
CA THR A 57 -9.43 0.59 -9.25
C THR A 57 -8.17 0.25 -10.05
N ILE A 58 -7.61 -0.94 -9.81
CA ILE A 58 -6.43 -1.40 -10.55
C ILE A 58 -6.65 -1.41 -12.07
N PRO A 59 -7.76 -1.96 -12.62
CA PRO A 59 -7.97 -1.94 -14.07
C PRO A 59 -8.00 -0.53 -14.66
N HIS A 60 -8.63 0.42 -13.97
CA HIS A 60 -8.70 1.80 -14.43
C HIS A 60 -7.34 2.50 -14.33
N GLY A 61 -6.67 2.39 -13.18
CA GLY A 61 -5.35 2.98 -12.96
C GLY A 61 -4.27 2.40 -13.88
N THR A 62 -4.34 1.10 -14.18
CA THR A 62 -3.37 0.41 -15.06
C THR A 62 -3.33 1.03 -16.47
N ARG A 63 -4.48 1.41 -17.03
CA ARG A 63 -4.52 2.06 -18.35
C ARG A 63 -3.75 3.39 -18.35
N TYR A 64 -3.93 4.18 -17.30
CA TYR A 64 -3.20 5.45 -17.15
C TYR A 64 -1.73 5.23 -16.88
N PHE A 65 -1.39 4.24 -16.08
CA PHE A 65 0.00 3.85 -15.84
C PHE A 65 0.71 3.54 -17.15
N HIS A 66 0.16 2.69 -18.00
CA HIS A 66 0.74 2.37 -19.31
C HIS A 66 0.88 3.60 -20.21
N ARG A 67 -0.14 4.45 -20.23
CA ARG A 67 -0.10 5.71 -21.00
C ARG A 67 1.05 6.62 -20.56
N PHE A 68 1.22 6.76 -19.24
CA PHE A 68 2.26 7.61 -18.68
C PHE A 68 3.66 7.06 -18.91
N VAL A 69 3.91 5.79 -18.66
CA VAL A 69 5.25 5.19 -18.85
C VAL A 69 5.64 5.10 -20.32
N THR A 70 4.66 4.99 -21.22
CA THR A 70 4.91 5.03 -22.66
C THR A 70 5.32 6.44 -23.12
N ARG A 71 4.62 7.45 -22.62
CA ARG A 71 4.89 8.85 -23.01
C ARG A 71 6.08 9.44 -22.27
N TRP A 72 6.21 9.13 -21.00
CA TRP A 72 7.27 9.59 -20.10
C TRP A 72 7.90 8.39 -19.40
N PRO A 73 8.92 7.76 -20.00
CA PRO A 73 9.48 6.50 -19.50
C PRO A 73 10.27 6.62 -18.22
N ASP A 74 10.67 7.82 -17.82
CA ASP A 74 11.41 8.11 -16.59
C ASP A 74 10.96 9.44 -15.97
N VAL A 75 11.46 9.72 -14.77
CA VAL A 75 11.09 10.92 -14.01
C VAL A 75 11.58 12.21 -14.68
N GLU A 76 12.70 12.18 -15.38
CA GLU A 76 13.27 13.31 -16.11
C GLU A 76 12.35 13.71 -17.27
N ALA A 77 11.89 12.75 -18.04
CA ALA A 77 10.96 12.99 -19.13
C ALA A 77 9.65 13.62 -18.62
N LEU A 78 9.12 13.09 -17.52
CA LEU A 78 7.91 13.64 -16.89
C LEU A 78 8.15 15.05 -16.35
N ALA A 79 9.24 15.29 -15.64
CA ALA A 79 9.59 16.60 -15.08
C ALA A 79 9.73 17.70 -16.14
N ASN A 80 10.25 17.34 -17.32
CA ASN A 80 10.46 18.24 -18.45
C ASN A 80 9.21 18.48 -19.31
N SER A 81 8.10 17.81 -19.02
CA SER A 81 6.84 17.98 -19.74
C SER A 81 6.14 19.27 -19.35
N ARG A 82 5.25 19.74 -20.24
CA ARG A 82 4.40 20.89 -19.93
C ARG A 82 3.21 20.45 -19.04
N ASP A 83 2.76 21.36 -18.20
CA ASP A 83 1.65 21.11 -17.29
C ASP A 83 0.39 20.65 -18.03
N GLU A 84 0.06 21.29 -19.18
CA GLU A 84 -1.11 20.96 -20.00
C GLU A 84 -1.06 19.54 -20.56
N GLU A 85 0.12 19.05 -20.91
CA GLU A 85 0.29 17.68 -21.43
C GLU A 85 0.02 16.63 -20.35
N VAL A 86 0.52 16.86 -19.14
CA VAL A 86 0.29 15.96 -18.01
C VAL A 86 -1.18 16.01 -17.59
N MET A 87 -1.77 17.18 -17.48
CA MET A 87 -3.19 17.34 -17.15
C MET A 87 -4.09 16.68 -18.19
N GLY A 88 -3.77 16.81 -19.48
CA GLY A 88 -4.49 16.15 -20.56
C GLY A 88 -4.39 14.63 -20.50
N ALA A 89 -3.20 14.08 -20.22
CA ALA A 89 -3.00 12.65 -20.08
C ALA A 89 -3.68 12.07 -18.82
N TRP A 90 -3.84 12.88 -17.77
CA TRP A 90 -4.54 12.53 -16.53
C TRP A 90 -6.06 12.58 -16.66
N ALA A 91 -6.60 13.24 -17.66
CA ALA A 91 -8.03 13.45 -17.83
C ALA A 91 -8.82 12.14 -17.76
N GLY A 92 -9.85 12.09 -16.92
CA GLY A 92 -10.67 10.91 -16.64
C GLY A 92 -10.22 10.08 -15.44
N LEU A 93 -9.06 10.35 -14.86
CA LEU A 93 -8.62 9.68 -13.62
C LEU A 93 -9.19 10.36 -12.36
N GLY A 94 -9.56 11.64 -12.48
CA GLY A 94 -10.15 12.43 -11.40
C GLY A 94 -9.12 12.95 -10.37
N TYR A 95 -9.60 13.76 -9.42
CA TYR A 95 -8.77 14.31 -8.34
C TYR A 95 -7.49 14.97 -8.87
N TYR A 96 -7.64 16.01 -9.70
CA TYR A 96 -6.54 16.66 -10.44
C TYR A 96 -5.43 17.26 -9.58
N ALA A 97 -5.66 17.48 -8.29
CA ALA A 97 -4.60 17.84 -7.35
C ALA A 97 -3.46 16.80 -7.33
N ARG A 98 -3.80 15.52 -7.52
CA ARG A 98 -2.79 14.45 -7.64
C ARG A 98 -1.89 14.64 -8.86
N ALA A 99 -2.44 15.04 -10.01
CA ALA A 99 -1.67 15.29 -11.23
C ALA A 99 -0.73 16.50 -11.05
N ARG A 100 -1.22 17.57 -10.43
CA ARG A 100 -0.39 18.74 -10.11
C ARG A 100 0.75 18.39 -9.16
N ASN A 101 0.47 17.65 -8.10
CA ASN A 101 1.49 17.20 -7.15
C ASN A 101 2.46 16.20 -7.78
N LEU A 102 1.98 15.32 -8.66
CA LEU A 102 2.82 14.39 -9.42
C LEU A 102 3.91 15.14 -10.19
N LEU A 103 3.54 16.17 -10.94
CA LEU A 103 4.47 16.96 -11.73
C LEU A 103 5.43 17.77 -10.87
N LYS A 104 4.95 18.38 -9.79
CA LYS A 104 5.82 19.06 -8.81
C LYS A 104 6.81 18.08 -8.19
N CYS A 105 6.35 16.91 -7.78
CA CYS A 105 7.19 15.85 -7.22
C CYS A 105 8.26 15.40 -8.21
N ALA A 106 7.90 15.16 -9.47
CA ALA A 106 8.86 14.77 -10.51
C ALA A 106 9.98 15.81 -10.65
N ARG A 107 9.64 17.09 -10.66
CA ARG A 107 10.61 18.19 -10.76
C ARG A 107 11.52 18.28 -9.53
N GLU A 108 10.99 18.07 -8.33
CA GLU A 108 11.81 18.02 -7.12
C GLU A 108 12.74 16.80 -7.10
N VAL A 109 12.27 15.63 -7.51
CA VAL A 109 13.09 14.41 -7.61
C VAL A 109 14.28 14.64 -8.55
N VAL A 110 14.04 15.24 -9.70
CA VAL A 110 15.12 15.58 -10.65
C VAL A 110 16.10 16.59 -10.05
N ALA A 111 15.60 17.61 -9.36
CA ALA A 111 16.45 18.60 -8.67
C ALA A 111 17.31 17.98 -7.57
N LEU A 112 16.83 16.91 -6.92
CA LEU A 112 17.58 16.16 -5.91
C LEU A 112 18.59 15.17 -6.51
N GLY A 113 18.55 14.93 -7.81
CA GLY A 113 19.38 13.94 -8.48
C GLY A 113 18.85 12.51 -8.45
N GLY A 114 17.61 12.33 -8.04
CA GLY A 114 16.92 11.03 -7.98
C GLY A 114 15.97 10.93 -6.80
N PHE A 115 15.23 9.82 -6.72
CA PHE A 115 14.34 9.56 -5.60
C PHE A 115 15.12 9.40 -4.29
N PRO A 116 14.71 10.09 -3.20
CA PRO A 116 15.17 9.76 -1.86
C PRO A 116 14.87 8.31 -1.52
N GLN A 117 15.71 7.68 -0.70
CA GLN A 117 15.61 6.25 -0.42
C GLN A 117 14.91 5.95 0.91
N THR A 118 14.77 6.93 1.78
CA THR A 118 14.19 6.75 3.12
C THR A 118 12.80 7.33 3.23
N GLY A 119 11.95 6.71 4.07
CA GLY A 119 10.60 7.19 4.31
C GLY A 119 10.53 8.65 4.75
N PRO A 120 11.33 9.10 5.73
CA PRO A 120 11.34 10.50 6.17
C PRO A 120 11.69 11.51 5.06
N GLU A 121 12.61 11.16 4.18
CA GLU A 121 12.97 12.03 3.05
C GLU A 121 11.89 12.04 1.96
N LEU A 122 11.32 10.87 1.67
CA LEU A 122 10.21 10.74 0.70
C LEU A 122 8.98 11.54 1.14
N LEU A 123 8.69 11.59 2.45
CA LEU A 123 7.58 12.37 3.01
C LEU A 123 7.67 13.87 2.74
N LYS A 124 8.85 14.41 2.44
CA LYS A 124 9.04 15.82 2.11
C LYS A 124 8.59 16.17 0.69
N LEU A 125 8.42 15.18 -0.16
CA LEU A 125 8.04 15.38 -1.55
C LEU A 125 6.54 15.68 -1.70
N PRO A 126 6.15 16.54 -2.68
CA PRO A 126 4.76 16.88 -2.92
C PRO A 126 3.88 15.65 -3.19
N GLY A 127 2.75 15.56 -2.49
CA GLY A 127 1.76 14.50 -2.68
C GLY A 127 2.13 13.14 -2.12
N ILE A 128 3.28 12.99 -1.45
CA ILE A 128 3.68 11.74 -0.80
C ILE A 128 3.30 11.76 0.67
N GLY A 129 2.33 10.91 1.02
CA GLY A 129 1.93 10.65 2.40
C GLY A 129 2.70 9.48 3.04
N PRO A 130 2.41 9.17 4.33
CA PRO A 130 3.10 8.11 5.07
C PRO A 130 3.04 6.73 4.40
N TYR A 131 1.89 6.36 3.85
CA TYR A 131 1.72 5.10 3.13
C TYR A 131 2.62 5.04 1.89
N THR A 132 2.52 6.03 1.01
CA THR A 132 3.30 6.08 -0.24
C THR A 132 4.80 6.13 0.05
N ALA A 133 5.22 6.90 1.04
CA ALA A 133 6.62 6.96 1.46
C ALA A 133 7.14 5.58 1.94
N GLY A 134 6.36 4.88 2.77
CA GLY A 134 6.69 3.55 3.24
C GLY A 134 6.74 2.52 2.11
N ALA A 135 5.79 2.58 1.19
CA ALA A 135 5.73 1.68 0.04
C ALA A 135 6.95 1.87 -0.89
N ILE A 136 7.28 3.09 -1.26
CA ILE A 136 8.45 3.37 -2.10
C ILE A 136 9.75 2.95 -1.39
N ALA A 137 9.92 3.32 -0.12
CA ALA A 137 11.12 2.99 0.65
C ALA A 137 11.32 1.46 0.75
N ALA A 138 10.26 0.71 1.03
CA ALA A 138 10.33 -0.74 1.15
C ALA A 138 10.48 -1.43 -0.22
N ILE A 139 9.63 -1.10 -1.19
CA ILE A 139 9.54 -1.82 -2.46
C ILE A 139 10.70 -1.46 -3.40
N ALA A 140 10.99 -0.18 -3.56
CA ALA A 140 12.01 0.27 -4.50
C ALA A 140 13.42 0.26 -3.91
N PHE A 141 13.56 0.53 -2.61
CA PHE A 141 14.86 0.71 -1.96
C PHE A 141 15.19 -0.31 -0.87
N ASN A 142 14.34 -1.31 -0.72
CA ASN A 142 14.54 -2.40 0.23
C ASN A 142 14.80 -1.93 1.67
N GLN A 143 14.21 -0.79 2.05
CA GLN A 143 14.27 -0.26 3.41
C GLN A 143 13.28 -1.00 4.30
N GLN A 144 13.65 -1.20 5.56
CA GLN A 144 12.77 -1.80 6.57
C GLN A 144 11.71 -0.80 7.01
N ALA A 145 10.78 -0.48 6.10
CA ALA A 145 9.73 0.49 6.26
C ALA A 145 8.34 -0.16 6.17
N ALA A 146 7.38 0.35 6.94
CA ALA A 146 6.00 -0.10 6.90
C ALA A 146 5.19 0.68 5.87
N ALA A 147 4.36 -0.03 5.10
CA ALA A 147 3.35 0.55 4.24
C ALA A 147 1.97 0.05 4.69
N VAL A 148 1.16 0.94 5.23
CA VAL A 148 -0.15 0.61 5.80
C VAL A 148 -1.24 1.34 5.04
N ASP A 149 -1.92 0.62 4.14
CA ASP A 149 -3.11 1.08 3.43
C ASP A 149 -4.38 0.51 4.06
N GLY A 150 -5.54 0.80 3.49
CA GLY A 150 -6.83 0.27 3.97
C GLY A 150 -6.92 -1.26 3.94
N ASN A 151 -6.23 -1.92 3.01
CA ASN A 151 -6.15 -3.38 2.98
C ASN A 151 -5.37 -3.92 4.17
N VAL A 152 -4.21 -3.35 4.44
CA VAL A 152 -3.36 -3.73 5.57
C VAL A 152 -4.05 -3.42 6.90
N GLU A 153 -4.72 -2.28 7.01
CA GLU A 153 -5.55 -1.93 8.17
C GLU A 153 -6.60 -3.01 8.45
N ARG A 154 -7.31 -3.47 7.42
CA ARG A 154 -8.32 -4.52 7.55
C ARG A 154 -7.71 -5.86 7.98
N VAL A 155 -6.62 -6.26 7.36
CA VAL A 155 -5.92 -7.51 7.70
C VAL A 155 -5.52 -7.51 9.18
N PHE A 156 -4.89 -6.45 9.65
CA PHE A 156 -4.43 -6.35 11.04
C PHE A 156 -5.55 -6.15 12.04
N ALA A 157 -6.61 -5.41 11.69
CA ALA A 157 -7.81 -5.32 12.53
C ALA A 157 -8.41 -6.71 12.81
N ARG A 158 -8.39 -7.59 11.81
CA ARG A 158 -8.85 -8.99 11.93
C ARG A 158 -7.86 -9.88 12.66
N LEU A 159 -6.58 -9.81 12.33
CA LEU A 159 -5.55 -10.59 13.01
C LEU A 159 -5.57 -10.36 14.53
N LEU A 160 -5.74 -9.11 14.94
CA LEU A 160 -5.71 -8.70 16.33
C LEU A 160 -7.10 -8.64 16.98
N ALA A 161 -8.17 -8.76 16.20
CA ALA A 161 -9.57 -8.61 16.62
C ALA A 161 -9.79 -7.29 17.39
N LEU A 162 -9.42 -6.17 16.78
CA LEU A 162 -9.44 -4.86 17.39
C LEU A 162 -10.86 -4.31 17.52
N LYS A 163 -11.25 -3.93 18.74
CA LYS A 163 -12.62 -3.51 19.10
C LYS A 163 -12.71 -2.08 19.63
N GLY A 164 -11.58 -1.37 19.67
CA GLY A 164 -11.49 -0.04 20.23
C GLY A 164 -11.90 1.06 19.25
N GLU A 165 -11.61 2.29 19.65
CA GLU A 165 -11.81 3.47 18.82
C GLU A 165 -10.86 3.43 17.62
N TRP A 166 -11.39 3.67 16.41
CA TRP A 166 -10.68 3.39 15.15
C TRP A 166 -9.37 4.17 14.98
N GLN A 167 -9.32 5.42 15.42
CA GLN A 167 -8.08 6.21 15.30
C GLN A 167 -6.97 5.70 16.24
N ALA A 168 -7.35 5.20 17.42
CA ALA A 168 -6.40 4.54 18.32
C ALA A 168 -5.93 3.20 17.75
N GLU A 169 -6.85 2.43 17.16
CA GLU A 169 -6.53 1.14 16.54
C GLU A 169 -5.60 1.26 15.33
N LYS A 170 -5.74 2.30 14.52
CA LYS A 170 -4.78 2.59 13.44
C LYS A 170 -3.35 2.76 13.94
N LYS A 171 -3.16 3.38 15.10
CA LYS A 171 -1.83 3.51 15.71
C LYS A 171 -1.27 2.16 16.15
N VAL A 172 -2.12 1.30 16.71
CA VAL A 172 -1.76 -0.07 17.08
C VAL A 172 -1.36 -0.86 15.84
N ILE A 173 -2.14 -0.77 14.77
CA ILE A 173 -1.86 -1.44 13.49
C ILE A 173 -0.51 -0.96 12.93
N ALA A 174 -0.30 0.34 12.81
CA ALA A 174 0.93 0.91 12.28
C ALA A 174 2.16 0.45 13.07
N LYS A 175 2.06 0.42 14.39
CA LYS A 175 3.12 -0.09 15.28
C LYS A 175 3.36 -1.59 15.05
N SER A 176 2.30 -2.38 14.96
CA SER A 176 2.39 -3.83 14.76
C SER A 176 3.04 -4.16 13.42
N VAL A 177 2.61 -3.51 12.34
CA VAL A 177 3.21 -3.70 11.01
C VAL A 177 4.69 -3.35 11.04
N ARG A 178 5.05 -2.19 11.59
CA ARG A 178 6.44 -1.74 11.68
C ARG A 178 7.34 -2.74 12.41
N THR A 179 6.83 -3.34 13.48
CA THR A 179 7.57 -4.35 14.26
C THR A 179 7.78 -5.64 13.47
N LEU A 180 6.89 -5.96 12.54
CA LEU A 180 6.91 -7.20 11.77
C LEU A 180 7.63 -7.11 10.44
N VAL A 181 7.91 -5.90 9.93
CA VAL A 181 8.66 -5.75 8.67
C VAL A 181 10.01 -6.44 8.81
N PRO A 182 10.30 -7.46 7.99
CA PRO A 182 11.57 -8.16 8.05
C PRO A 182 12.71 -7.28 7.52
N ALA A 183 13.93 -7.52 8.01
CA ALA A 183 15.13 -6.84 7.50
C ALA A 183 15.46 -7.27 6.07
N GLU A 184 15.20 -8.52 5.75
CA GLU A 184 15.31 -9.07 4.40
C GLU A 184 13.94 -9.08 3.73
N ARG A 185 13.89 -8.72 2.45
CA ARG A 185 12.66 -8.72 1.64
C ARG A 185 11.52 -7.81 2.16
N PRO A 186 11.81 -6.60 2.70
CA PRO A 186 10.75 -5.71 3.21
C PRO A 186 9.77 -5.24 2.14
N GLY A 187 10.22 -5.07 0.90
CA GLY A 187 9.38 -4.71 -0.24
C GLY A 187 8.38 -5.80 -0.60
N GLU A 188 8.82 -7.04 -0.65
CA GLU A 188 7.94 -8.18 -0.90
C GLU A 188 6.95 -8.40 0.24
N PHE A 189 7.37 -8.15 1.49
CA PHE A 189 6.47 -8.17 2.65
C PHE A 189 5.34 -7.14 2.50
N ALA A 190 5.66 -5.91 2.10
CA ALA A 190 4.67 -4.87 1.84
C ALA A 190 3.68 -5.29 0.73
N GLU A 191 4.20 -5.77 -0.39
CA GLU A 191 3.37 -6.25 -1.52
C GLU A 191 2.52 -7.47 -1.14
N ALA A 192 3.06 -8.38 -0.34
CA ALA A 192 2.35 -9.56 0.13
C ALA A 192 1.17 -9.21 1.03
N LEU A 193 1.31 -8.23 1.93
CA LEU A 193 0.19 -7.72 2.73
C LEU A 193 -0.90 -7.09 1.86
N MET A 194 -0.52 -6.31 0.86
CA MET A 194 -1.46 -5.71 -0.09
C MET A 194 -2.23 -6.80 -0.85
N ASP A 195 -1.53 -7.81 -1.35
CA ASP A 195 -2.12 -8.91 -2.10
C ASP A 195 -3.03 -9.77 -1.24
N LEU A 196 -2.63 -10.07 -0.03
CA LEU A 196 -3.46 -10.82 0.92
C LEU A 196 -4.79 -10.09 1.19
N GLY A 197 -4.74 -8.80 1.42
CA GLY A 197 -5.93 -7.98 1.64
C GLY A 197 -6.82 -7.84 0.40
N ALA A 198 -6.22 -7.82 -0.77
CA ALA A 198 -6.95 -7.68 -2.03
C ALA A 198 -7.59 -9.01 -2.51
N THR A 199 -6.95 -10.14 -2.26
CA THR A 199 -7.33 -11.43 -2.88
C THR A 199 -7.87 -12.48 -1.91
N VAL A 200 -7.49 -12.42 -0.65
CA VAL A 200 -7.86 -13.43 0.38
C VAL A 200 -8.65 -12.81 1.52
N CYS A 201 -8.06 -11.86 2.23
CA CYS A 201 -8.70 -11.18 3.36
C CYS A 201 -9.60 -10.03 2.89
N THR A 202 -10.54 -10.32 2.01
CA THR A 202 -11.45 -9.37 1.36
C THR A 202 -12.46 -8.77 2.35
N PRO A 203 -13.05 -7.59 2.06
CA PRO A 203 -14.02 -6.94 2.95
C PRO A 203 -15.20 -7.85 3.31
N THR A 204 -15.74 -8.56 2.33
CA THR A 204 -16.84 -9.51 2.47
C THR A 204 -16.38 -10.90 2.08
N ARG A 205 -16.90 -11.91 2.77
CA ARG A 205 -16.59 -13.33 2.52
C ARG A 205 -15.09 -13.62 2.37
N PRO A 206 -14.27 -13.27 3.38
CA PRO A 206 -12.85 -13.52 3.30
C PRO A 206 -12.53 -15.00 3.19
N GLY A 207 -11.51 -15.33 2.38
CA GLY A 207 -11.06 -16.69 2.14
C GLY A 207 -10.21 -17.26 3.28
N CYS A 208 -10.76 -17.32 4.49
CA CYS A 208 -10.01 -17.77 5.68
C CYS A 208 -9.45 -19.19 5.57
N GLY A 209 -10.12 -20.06 4.81
CA GLY A 209 -9.69 -21.46 4.60
C GLY A 209 -8.38 -21.59 3.81
N ILE A 210 -8.04 -20.62 3.00
CA ILE A 210 -6.81 -20.58 2.19
C ILE A 210 -5.80 -19.53 2.69
N CYS A 211 -6.13 -18.83 3.78
CA CYS A 211 -5.30 -17.76 4.29
C CYS A 211 -4.04 -18.32 4.98
N PRO A 212 -2.84 -17.89 4.60
CA PRO A 212 -1.59 -18.34 5.24
C PRO A 212 -1.48 -17.93 6.70
N LEU A 213 -2.26 -16.93 7.12
CA LEU A 213 -2.26 -16.38 8.48
C LEU A 213 -3.45 -16.88 9.32
N SER A 214 -4.21 -17.84 8.83
CA SER A 214 -5.46 -18.28 9.45
C SER A 214 -5.29 -18.76 10.90
N GLU A 215 -4.21 -19.46 11.22
CA GLU A 215 -3.92 -19.95 12.56
C GLU A 215 -3.52 -18.84 13.54
N LEU A 216 -3.06 -17.70 13.02
CA LEU A 216 -2.67 -16.53 13.82
C LEU A 216 -3.83 -15.54 14.00
N CYS A 217 -4.95 -15.74 13.29
CA CYS A 217 -6.02 -14.77 13.19
C CYS A 217 -7.06 -14.94 14.31
N ARG A 218 -7.18 -13.93 15.18
CA ARG A 218 -8.18 -13.91 16.25
C ARG A 218 -9.60 -13.79 15.72
N ALA A 219 -9.84 -12.95 14.72
CA ALA A 219 -11.17 -12.77 14.16
C ALA A 219 -11.70 -14.06 13.53
N ARG A 220 -10.83 -14.86 12.90
CA ARG A 220 -11.18 -16.20 12.42
C ARG A 220 -11.50 -17.13 13.59
N ALA A 221 -10.70 -17.13 14.63
CA ALA A 221 -10.94 -17.94 15.83
C ALA A 221 -12.28 -17.61 16.52
N GLU A 222 -12.70 -16.35 16.46
CA GLU A 222 -14.03 -15.90 16.92
C GLU A 222 -15.16 -16.29 15.95
N GLY A 223 -14.86 -16.80 14.76
CA GLY A 223 -15.84 -17.19 13.74
C GLY A 223 -16.54 -16.03 13.04
N ALA A 224 -16.04 -14.79 13.18
CA ALA A 224 -16.70 -13.60 12.67
C ALA A 224 -15.72 -12.56 12.10
N PRO A 225 -14.90 -12.90 11.09
CA PRO A 225 -13.86 -11.99 10.57
C PRO A 225 -14.46 -10.71 9.97
N GLU A 226 -15.66 -10.76 9.41
CA GLU A 226 -16.31 -9.58 8.79
C GLU A 226 -16.75 -8.51 9.79
N ARG A 227 -16.75 -8.81 11.11
CA ARG A 227 -16.97 -7.81 12.14
C ARG A 227 -15.85 -6.77 12.23
N TYR A 228 -14.70 -7.07 11.64
CA TYR A 228 -13.52 -6.22 11.72
C TYR A 228 -13.14 -5.65 10.36
N PRO A 229 -12.68 -4.38 10.29
CA PRO A 229 -12.61 -3.42 11.40
C PRO A 229 -14.00 -3.02 11.91
N VAL A 230 -14.11 -2.69 13.21
CA VAL A 230 -15.35 -2.17 13.78
C VAL A 230 -15.58 -0.76 13.22
N LYS A 231 -16.65 -0.59 12.46
CA LYS A 231 -17.00 0.71 11.89
C LYS A 231 -17.54 1.61 13.00
N PRO A 232 -17.13 2.89 13.06
CA PRO A 232 -17.79 3.86 13.93
C PRO A 232 -19.26 3.93 13.59
N ALA A 233 -20.13 4.05 14.61
CA ALA A 233 -21.55 4.27 14.41
C ALA A 233 -21.72 5.48 13.47
N LYS A 234 -22.56 5.33 12.44
CA LYS A 234 -22.89 6.44 11.55
C LYS A 234 -23.45 7.56 12.43
N GLY A 235 -22.70 8.65 12.58
CA GLY A 235 -23.18 9.83 13.26
C GLY A 235 -24.50 10.26 12.63
N VAL A 236 -25.52 10.45 13.47
CA VAL A 236 -26.80 10.99 13.03
C VAL A 236 -26.50 12.33 12.37
N THR A 237 -26.69 12.41 11.07
CA THR A 237 -26.59 13.66 10.32
C THR A 237 -27.64 14.60 10.94
N ARG A 238 -27.21 15.58 11.73
CA ARG A 238 -28.09 16.65 12.19
C ARG A 238 -28.60 17.35 10.92
N VAL A 239 -29.84 17.09 10.58
CA VAL A 239 -30.57 17.89 9.61
C VAL A 239 -30.59 19.31 10.15
N ARG A 240 -29.84 20.22 9.52
CA ARG A 240 -30.00 21.65 9.77
C ARG A 240 -31.39 22.01 9.26
N GLN A 241 -32.32 22.22 10.19
CA GLN A 241 -33.51 22.99 9.92
C GLN A 241 -33.06 24.44 9.73
N GLY A 242 -33.13 24.92 8.51
CA GLY A 242 -33.00 26.34 8.17
C GLY A 242 -34.36 26.90 7.84
#